data_1384c1b3f95de21eb143fbb03ad16cfc
#
_entry.id   1384c1b3f95de21eb143fbb03ad16cfc
#
_cell.length_a   1.000
_cell.length_b   1.000
_cell.length_c   1.000
_cell.angle_alpha   90.00
_cell.angle_beta   90.00
_cell.angle_gamma   90.00
#
_symmetry.space_group_name_H-M   'P 1'
#
loop_
_entity.id
_entity.type
_entity.pdbx_description
1 polymer ?
#
loop_
_entity_poly.entity_id
_entity_poly.type
_entity_poly.pdbx_seq_one_letter_code
_entity_poly.pdbx_strand_id
1 'polypeptide(L)'
;TTLTGLAAIGYFVDGVAAFDNRDAFSYSTANNTDASPVNGLRGDGVWNREAYHNEGHTFDPAFAHQAMTNHHYHANAPAVRFQLGDHVDFNPTTKIYTESTGPVTAHSPIVAWLADGLPVYGPYGYAAPMDAKRTSTARPKGSFSA
;
A
#
# COMPACT_ATOMS: atom_id res chain seq x y z
N THR A 1 -17.99 11.86 -9.01
CA THR A 1 -17.03 11.18 -8.12
C THR A 1 -15.99 12.20 -7.68
N THR A 2 -15.87 12.45 -6.39
CA THR A 2 -14.83 13.33 -5.84
C THR A 2 -13.56 12.51 -5.66
N LEU A 3 -12.43 13.00 -6.14
CA LEU A 3 -11.14 12.36 -5.91
C LEU A 3 -10.76 12.49 -4.43
N THR A 4 -10.13 11.47 -3.89
CA THR A 4 -9.48 11.54 -2.58
C THR A 4 -8.34 12.56 -2.59
N GLY A 5 -8.06 13.21 -1.45
CA GLY A 5 -6.88 14.05 -1.30
C GLY A 5 -5.58 13.24 -1.32
N LEU A 6 -4.45 13.91 -1.42
CA LEU A 6 -3.12 13.28 -1.35
C LEU A 6 -2.67 12.94 0.08
N ALA A 7 -3.51 13.25 1.09
CA ALA A 7 -3.23 12.97 2.50
C ALA A 7 -3.79 11.62 2.94
N ALA A 8 -3.94 11.44 4.25
CA ALA A 8 -4.51 10.22 4.82
C ALA A 8 -5.92 9.93 4.29
N ILE A 9 -6.10 8.73 3.77
CA ILE A 9 -7.38 8.19 3.30
C ILE A 9 -7.94 7.13 4.26
N GLY A 10 -7.19 6.79 5.29
CA GLY A 10 -7.53 5.81 6.31
C GLY A 10 -6.41 5.63 7.31
N TYR A 11 -6.56 4.60 8.15
CA TYR A 11 -5.54 4.25 9.15
C TYR A 11 -5.37 2.74 9.23
N PHE A 12 -4.12 2.32 9.33
CA PHE A 12 -3.78 0.95 9.65
C PHE A 12 -4.13 0.62 11.10
N VAL A 13 -4.27 -0.66 11.42
CA VAL A 13 -4.67 -1.10 12.77
C VAL A 13 -3.62 -0.79 13.85
N ASP A 14 -2.41 -0.47 13.46
CA ASP A 14 -1.33 0.04 14.33
C ASP A 14 -1.40 1.56 14.57
N GLY A 15 -2.38 2.24 13.99
CA GLY A 15 -2.59 3.68 14.11
C GLY A 15 -1.81 4.53 13.11
N VAL A 16 -1.01 3.93 12.21
CA VAL A 16 -0.27 4.65 11.18
C VAL A 16 -1.20 5.02 10.02
N ALA A 17 -1.07 6.22 9.51
CA ALA A 17 -1.91 6.71 8.41
C ALA A 17 -1.67 5.91 7.12
N ALA A 18 -2.77 5.58 6.43
CA ALA A 18 -2.75 5.12 5.05
C ALA A 18 -2.92 6.34 4.14
N PHE A 19 -1.93 6.62 3.31
CA PHE A 19 -2.02 7.68 2.33
C PHE A 19 -2.50 7.14 1.00
N ASP A 20 -3.02 8.04 0.17
CA ASP A 20 -3.32 7.76 -1.23
C ASP A 20 -2.04 7.27 -1.96
N ASN A 21 -2.17 6.35 -2.90
CA ASN A 21 -1.02 5.81 -3.63
C ASN A 21 -0.40 6.79 -4.65
N ARG A 22 -0.98 7.97 -4.80
CA ARG A 22 -0.43 9.02 -5.64
C ARG A 22 0.68 9.77 -4.92
N ASP A 23 1.81 9.95 -5.62
CA ASP A 23 2.85 10.88 -5.23
C ASP A 23 2.35 12.34 -5.32
N ALA A 24 2.95 13.25 -4.57
CA ALA A 24 2.67 14.68 -4.63
C ALA A 24 3.07 15.34 -5.95
N PHE A 25 3.85 14.66 -6.79
CA PHE A 25 4.30 15.11 -8.08
C PHE A 25 3.44 14.54 -9.20
N SER A 26 3.23 15.34 -10.25
CA SER A 26 2.41 14.94 -11.39
C SER A 26 3.08 15.35 -12.71
N TYR A 27 2.53 14.90 -13.82
CA TYR A 27 2.99 15.36 -15.14
C TYR A 27 2.77 16.85 -15.30
N SER A 28 3.73 17.53 -15.91
CA SER A 28 3.65 18.95 -16.27
C SER A 28 3.42 19.09 -17.77
N THR A 29 2.20 19.42 -18.15
CA THR A 29 1.85 19.65 -19.57
C THR A 29 2.63 20.82 -20.16
N ALA A 30 2.81 21.89 -19.39
CA ALA A 30 3.54 23.07 -19.85
C ALA A 30 5.02 22.79 -20.14
N ASN A 31 5.63 21.83 -19.42
CA ASN A 31 7.04 21.48 -19.57
C ASN A 31 7.23 20.14 -20.30
N ASN A 32 6.13 19.47 -20.68
CA ASN A 32 6.13 18.16 -21.34
C ASN A 32 7.02 17.13 -20.65
N THR A 33 6.94 17.05 -19.30
CA THR A 33 7.76 16.16 -18.48
C THR A 33 7.11 15.80 -17.16
N ASP A 34 7.54 14.72 -16.55
CA ASP A 34 7.19 14.40 -15.18
C ASP A 34 7.86 15.37 -14.21
N ALA A 35 7.07 15.91 -13.30
CA ALA A 35 7.60 16.70 -12.22
C ALA A 35 8.28 15.82 -11.17
N SER A 36 9.30 16.36 -10.52
CA SER A 36 10.04 15.67 -9.47
C SER A 36 10.77 16.68 -8.56
N PRO A 37 11.24 16.24 -7.39
CA PRO A 37 12.11 17.06 -6.56
C PRO A 37 13.39 17.52 -7.29
N VAL A 38 13.86 16.69 -8.24
CA VAL A 38 15.12 16.94 -8.97
C VAL A 38 14.99 18.10 -9.93
N ASN A 39 13.86 18.21 -10.66
CA ASN A 39 13.67 19.30 -11.62
C ASN A 39 12.91 20.52 -11.05
N GLY A 40 12.52 20.44 -9.76
CA GLY A 40 11.85 21.54 -9.06
C GLY A 40 10.40 21.80 -9.51
N LEU A 41 9.85 20.97 -10.37
CA LEU A 41 8.47 21.08 -10.85
C LEU A 41 7.52 20.33 -9.92
N ARG A 42 6.26 20.76 -9.85
CA ARG A 42 5.16 20.07 -9.15
C ARG A 42 4.23 19.31 -10.08
N GLY A 43 4.12 19.76 -11.32
CA GLY A 43 3.17 19.28 -12.30
C GLY A 43 1.78 19.92 -12.16
N ASP A 44 0.83 19.41 -12.97
CA ASP A 44 -0.51 20.01 -13.12
C ASP A 44 -1.54 19.46 -12.09
N GLY A 45 -1.19 18.45 -11.32
CA GLY A 45 -2.08 17.78 -10.37
C GLY A 45 -3.11 16.84 -11.02
N VAL A 46 -2.99 16.56 -12.31
CA VAL A 46 -3.95 15.74 -13.08
C VAL A 46 -3.49 14.27 -13.15
N TRP A 47 -2.25 14.06 -13.54
CA TRP A 47 -1.63 12.72 -13.65
C TRP A 47 -0.49 12.61 -12.65
N ASN A 48 -0.83 12.26 -11.42
CA ASN A 48 0.16 12.04 -10.37
C ASN A 48 0.93 10.75 -10.62
N ARG A 49 2.21 10.77 -10.25
CA ARG A 49 3.06 9.58 -10.25
C ARG A 49 2.56 8.61 -9.18
N GLU A 50 2.91 7.36 -9.32
CA GLU A 50 2.61 6.32 -8.34
C GLU A 50 3.67 6.38 -7.22
N ALA A 51 3.22 6.52 -5.97
CA ALA A 51 4.09 6.76 -4.81
C ALA A 51 5.02 5.59 -4.52
N TYR A 52 4.54 4.35 -4.55
CA TYR A 52 5.36 3.18 -4.26
C TYR A 52 6.58 3.08 -5.19
N HIS A 53 6.38 3.31 -6.49
CA HIS A 53 7.47 3.29 -7.47
C HIS A 53 8.45 4.47 -7.28
N ASN A 54 7.92 5.66 -7.02
CA ASN A 54 8.73 6.87 -7.00
C ASN A 54 9.36 7.17 -5.63
N GLU A 55 8.71 6.77 -4.55
CA GLU A 55 9.12 7.05 -3.17
C GLU A 55 9.62 5.79 -2.43
N GLY A 56 9.44 4.60 -3.00
CA GLY A 56 9.76 3.32 -2.37
C GLY A 56 11.23 3.19 -1.91
N HIS A 57 12.16 3.92 -2.54
CA HIS A 57 13.55 3.97 -2.11
C HIS A 57 13.76 4.67 -0.76
N THR A 58 12.75 5.39 -0.26
CA THR A 58 12.75 6.04 1.05
C THR A 58 11.99 5.25 2.11
N PHE A 59 11.37 4.14 1.74
CA PHE A 59 10.59 3.32 2.66
C PHE A 59 11.50 2.58 3.64
N ASP A 60 11.06 2.53 4.88
CA ASP A 60 11.65 1.67 5.90
C ASP A 60 11.29 0.18 5.65
N PRO A 61 11.84 -0.77 6.42
CA PRO A 61 11.49 -2.19 6.28
C PRO A 61 10.00 -2.51 6.48
N ALA A 62 9.25 -1.65 7.14
CA ALA A 62 7.80 -1.79 7.30
C ALA A 62 7.01 -1.26 6.10
N PHE A 63 7.67 -0.69 5.10
CA PHE A 63 7.11 -0.04 3.91
C PHE A 63 6.39 1.27 4.22
N ALA A 64 6.91 2.00 5.21
CA ALA A 64 6.46 3.33 5.55
C ALA A 64 7.58 4.36 5.35
N HIS A 65 7.21 5.60 5.24
CA HIS A 65 8.13 6.73 5.26
C HIS A 65 7.48 8.00 5.81
N GLN A 66 8.21 9.09 5.79
CA GLN A 66 7.73 10.37 6.29
C GLN A 66 7.45 11.36 5.16
N ALA A 67 6.27 12.00 5.23
CA ALA A 67 6.03 13.28 4.58
C ALA A 67 5.97 14.36 5.67
N MET A 68 6.96 15.24 5.70
CA MET A 68 7.15 16.23 6.77
C MET A 68 7.27 15.52 8.15
N THR A 69 6.27 15.63 9.01
CA THR A 69 6.23 15.02 10.35
C THR A 69 5.30 13.81 10.44
N ASN A 70 4.69 13.43 9.33
CA ASN A 70 3.70 12.36 9.30
C ASN A 70 4.29 11.07 8.71
N HIS A 71 4.50 10.07 9.57
CA HIS A 71 4.90 8.73 9.16
C HIS A 71 3.66 7.99 8.64
N HIS A 72 3.74 7.39 7.44
CA HIS A 72 2.59 6.81 6.77
C HIS A 72 2.97 5.68 5.81
N TYR A 73 1.97 4.89 5.43
CA TYR A 73 2.07 3.86 4.40
C TYR A 73 1.38 4.32 3.11
N HIS A 74 1.97 3.97 1.96
CA HIS A 74 1.32 4.08 0.64
C HIS A 74 0.87 2.74 0.09
N ALA A 75 1.30 1.65 0.70
CA ALA A 75 1.10 0.32 0.16
C ALA A 75 0.93 -0.71 1.28
N ASN A 76 0.95 -1.98 0.89
CA ASN A 76 0.96 -3.12 1.76
C ASN A 76 2.02 -2.98 2.87
N ALA A 77 1.57 -2.96 4.12
CA ALA A 77 2.41 -2.83 5.30
C ALA A 77 2.85 -4.22 5.81
N PRO A 78 4.00 -4.77 5.38
CA PRO A 78 4.38 -6.14 5.71
C PRO A 78 4.61 -6.35 7.20
N ALA A 79 5.07 -5.33 7.93
CA ALA A 79 5.25 -5.43 9.38
C ALA A 79 3.93 -5.58 10.11
N VAL A 80 2.90 -4.83 9.74
CA VAL A 80 1.54 -4.97 10.29
C VAL A 80 0.98 -6.34 9.98
N ARG A 81 1.12 -6.79 8.74
CA ARG A 81 0.67 -8.11 8.30
C ARG A 81 1.34 -9.24 9.08
N PHE A 82 2.65 -9.14 9.29
CA PHE A 82 3.40 -10.11 10.10
C PHE A 82 2.87 -10.17 11.54
N GLN A 83 2.65 -9.03 12.18
CA GLN A 83 2.11 -8.95 13.53
C GLN A 83 0.71 -9.54 13.65
N LEU A 84 -0.08 -9.45 12.61
CA LEU A 84 -1.43 -10.02 12.54
C LEU A 84 -1.45 -11.50 12.13
N GLY A 85 -0.29 -12.13 11.92
CA GLY A 85 -0.19 -13.52 11.53
C GLY A 85 -0.57 -13.81 10.09
N ASP A 86 -0.48 -12.83 9.20
CA ASP A 86 -0.67 -13.01 7.76
C ASP A 86 0.55 -13.74 7.13
N HIS A 87 0.46 -14.05 5.86
CA HIS A 87 1.44 -14.83 5.10
C HIS A 87 2.72 -14.04 4.79
N VAL A 88 3.42 -13.62 5.84
CA VAL A 88 4.65 -12.81 5.81
C VAL A 88 5.66 -13.38 6.79
N ASP A 89 6.91 -13.52 6.37
CA ASP A 89 8.04 -13.89 7.19
C ASP A 89 8.89 -12.65 7.56
N PHE A 90 9.52 -12.70 8.73
CA PHE A 90 10.45 -11.67 9.18
C PHE A 90 11.83 -12.29 9.44
N ASN A 91 12.84 -11.72 8.82
CA ASN A 91 14.23 -12.08 9.08
C ASN A 91 14.82 -11.16 10.17
N PRO A 92 15.11 -11.69 11.40
CA PRO A 92 15.58 -10.87 12.51
C PRO A 92 17.01 -10.35 12.33
N THR A 93 17.79 -10.95 11.42
CA THR A 93 19.17 -10.52 11.12
C THR A 93 19.17 -9.35 10.15
N THR A 94 18.45 -9.47 9.04
CA THR A 94 18.39 -8.42 8.00
C THR A 94 17.33 -7.37 8.28
N LYS A 95 16.41 -7.62 9.20
CA LYS A 95 15.23 -6.78 9.51
C LYS A 95 14.28 -6.61 8.32
N ILE A 96 14.27 -7.55 7.41
CA ILE A 96 13.46 -7.52 6.19
C ILE A 96 12.24 -8.43 6.36
N TYR A 97 11.09 -7.97 5.89
CA TYR A 97 9.86 -8.73 5.74
C TYR A 97 9.74 -9.21 4.29
N THR A 98 9.32 -10.45 4.11
CA THR A 98 9.09 -11.07 2.80
C THR A 98 7.78 -11.85 2.80
N GLU A 99 7.13 -11.96 1.64
CA GLU A 99 6.01 -12.91 1.51
C GLU A 99 6.51 -14.32 1.80
N SER A 100 5.77 -15.06 2.62
CA SER A 100 6.11 -16.46 2.93
C SER A 100 6.01 -17.33 1.67
N THR A 101 6.91 -18.30 1.57
CA THR A 101 6.97 -19.21 0.42
C THR A 101 6.06 -20.44 0.55
N GLY A 102 5.49 -20.67 1.73
CA GLY A 102 4.57 -21.76 1.98
C GLY A 102 3.19 -21.58 1.34
N PRO A 103 2.31 -22.59 1.46
CA PRO A 103 0.94 -22.48 0.94
C PRO A 103 0.15 -21.43 1.75
N VAL A 104 -0.66 -20.66 1.05
CA VAL A 104 -1.62 -19.75 1.70
C VAL A 104 -2.80 -20.58 2.21
N THR A 105 -2.98 -20.58 3.52
CA THR A 105 -4.00 -21.42 4.19
C THR A 105 -5.14 -20.63 4.82
N ALA A 106 -5.04 -19.30 4.86
CA ALA A 106 -6.03 -18.44 5.45
C ALA A 106 -6.22 -17.15 4.63
N HIS A 107 -7.39 -16.57 4.74
CA HIS A 107 -7.67 -15.21 4.27
C HIS A 107 -6.83 -14.21 5.07
N SER A 108 -6.28 -13.20 4.41
CA SER A 108 -5.58 -12.12 5.11
C SER A 108 -6.48 -11.41 6.10
N PRO A 109 -5.95 -10.94 7.23
CA PRO A 109 -6.69 -10.15 8.21
C PRO A 109 -7.01 -8.74 7.66
N ILE A 110 -7.88 -8.02 8.37
CA ILE A 110 -8.05 -6.58 8.19
C ILE A 110 -6.76 -5.89 8.67
N VAL A 111 -6.15 -5.12 7.80
CA VAL A 111 -4.90 -4.39 8.09
C VAL A 111 -5.13 -2.89 8.28
N ALA A 112 -6.21 -2.36 7.72
CA ALA A 112 -6.55 -0.94 7.81
C ALA A 112 -8.05 -0.70 7.67
N TRP A 113 -8.46 0.53 7.98
CA TRP A 113 -9.81 1.04 7.74
C TRP A 113 -9.72 2.35 6.95
N LEU A 114 -10.46 2.44 5.87
CA LEU A 114 -10.60 3.68 5.12
C LEU A 114 -11.52 4.67 5.85
N ALA A 115 -11.40 5.95 5.51
CA ALA A 115 -12.17 7.02 6.12
C ALA A 115 -13.69 6.89 5.91
N ASP A 116 -14.12 6.15 4.90
CA ASP A 116 -15.52 5.81 4.62
C ASP A 116 -16.03 4.56 5.38
N GLY A 117 -15.18 3.98 6.23
CA GLY A 117 -15.50 2.80 7.03
C GLY A 117 -15.31 1.46 6.34
N LEU A 118 -14.79 1.43 5.12
CA LEU A 118 -14.49 0.17 4.44
C LEU A 118 -13.20 -0.47 4.97
N PRO A 119 -13.20 -1.80 5.25
CA PRO A 119 -12.01 -2.51 5.68
C PRO A 119 -11.05 -2.74 4.52
N VAL A 120 -9.77 -2.62 4.80
CA VAL A 120 -8.68 -3.02 3.92
C VAL A 120 -8.09 -4.33 4.44
N TYR A 121 -8.07 -5.34 3.60
CA TYR A 121 -7.45 -6.64 3.91
C TYR A 121 -6.05 -6.74 3.32
N GLY A 122 -5.24 -7.65 3.83
CA GLY A 122 -4.03 -8.08 3.15
C GLY A 122 -4.35 -8.78 1.81
N PRO A 123 -3.32 -9.20 1.05
CA PRO A 123 -3.48 -9.57 -0.36
C PRO A 123 -4.05 -10.98 -0.62
N TYR A 124 -4.35 -11.76 0.42
CA TYR A 124 -4.85 -13.12 0.24
C TYR A 124 -6.32 -13.24 0.59
N GLY A 125 -7.11 -13.71 -0.34
CA GLY A 125 -8.54 -13.95 -0.19
C GLY A 125 -8.94 -15.35 -0.62
N TYR A 126 -10.23 -15.68 -0.54
CA TYR A 126 -10.74 -16.95 -1.05
C TYR A 126 -10.74 -16.96 -2.58
N ALA A 127 -10.39 -18.11 -3.17
CA ALA A 127 -10.36 -18.27 -4.63
C ALA A 127 -11.76 -18.15 -5.27
N ALA A 128 -12.80 -18.49 -4.50
CA ALA A 128 -14.19 -18.31 -4.91
C ALA A 128 -14.90 -17.35 -3.94
N PRO A 129 -15.54 -16.29 -4.44
CA PRO A 129 -16.16 -15.27 -3.59
C PRO A 129 -17.24 -15.80 -2.63
N MET A 130 -17.87 -16.92 -2.98
CA MET A 130 -18.94 -17.55 -2.19
C MET A 130 -18.50 -18.82 -1.48
N ASP A 131 -17.19 -19.09 -1.37
CA ASP A 131 -16.68 -20.25 -0.68
C ASP A 131 -16.72 -20.08 0.85
N ALA A 132 -17.90 -20.24 1.42
CA ALA A 132 -18.11 -20.17 2.86
C ALA A 132 -17.36 -21.29 3.63
N LYS A 133 -16.94 -22.35 2.96
CA LYS A 133 -16.19 -23.47 3.57
C LYS A 133 -14.69 -23.24 3.58
N ARG A 134 -14.20 -22.19 2.97
CA ARG A 134 -12.78 -21.78 2.98
C ARG A 134 -11.82 -22.86 2.48
N THR A 135 -12.22 -23.59 1.46
CA THR A 135 -11.46 -24.74 0.98
C THR A 135 -10.24 -24.37 0.14
N SER A 136 -10.17 -23.12 -0.32
CA SER A 136 -9.01 -22.62 -1.05
C SER A 136 -8.80 -21.12 -0.84
N THR A 137 -7.54 -20.72 -0.74
CA THR A 137 -7.12 -19.33 -0.66
C THR A 137 -6.17 -19.02 -1.80
N ALA A 138 -6.24 -17.83 -2.33
CA ALA A 138 -5.35 -17.36 -3.37
C ALA A 138 -5.13 -15.86 -3.22
N ARG A 139 -4.06 -15.34 -3.81
CA ARG A 139 -3.91 -13.90 -3.96
C ARG A 139 -4.99 -13.45 -4.95
N PRO A 140 -5.92 -12.56 -4.57
CA PRO A 140 -6.88 -12.02 -5.52
C PRO A 140 -6.14 -11.33 -6.65
N LYS A 141 -6.56 -11.60 -7.88
CA LYS A 141 -6.09 -10.79 -9.02
C LYS A 141 -6.70 -9.42 -8.87
N GLY A 142 -5.90 -8.43 -8.52
CA GLY A 142 -6.32 -7.03 -8.56
C GLY A 142 -6.67 -6.60 -9.99
N SER A 143 -7.47 -5.57 -10.12
CA SER A 143 -7.77 -4.96 -11.42
C SER A 143 -6.55 -4.31 -12.08
N PHE A 144 -5.42 -4.29 -11.40
CA PHE A 144 -4.13 -3.81 -11.86
C PHE A 144 -3.10 -4.95 -11.87
N SER A 145 -3.37 -6.00 -12.64
CA SER A 145 -2.30 -6.93 -13.00
C SER A 145 -1.52 -6.32 -14.16
N ALA A 146 -0.28 -5.91 -13.89
CA ALA A 146 0.69 -5.68 -14.95
C ALA A 146 1.00 -6.98 -15.68
#